data_018a424d3b4973081d99130da50dfa16
#
_entry.id   018a424d3b4973081d99130da50dfa16
#
_cell.length_a   1.000
_cell.length_b   1.000
_cell.length_c   1.000
_cell.angle_alpha   90.00
_cell.angle_beta   90.00
_cell.angle_gamma   90.00
#
_symmetry.space_group_name_H-M   'P 1'
#
loop_
_entity.id
_entity.type
_entity.pdbx_description
1 polymer ?
#
loop_
_entity_poly.entity_id
_entity_poly.type
_entity_poly.pdbx_seq_one_letter_code
_entity_poly.pdbx_strand_id
1 'polypeptide(L)'
;MQGFFEGLELPVDRDWMVVGRGRGADLLITEPTISRAHAAIGFDGEEFFVEDLGSTNGTAVNGKRKPRTALNTGDEIQLGKLRLRVTLPSVR
;
A
#
# COMPACT_ATOMS: atom_id res chain seq x y z
N MET A 1 18.47 5.40 10.30
CA MET A 1 17.48 5.51 11.25
C MET A 1 16.36 4.62 10.98
N GLN A 2 16.19 3.71 11.82
CA GLN A 2 15.24 2.77 11.61
C GLN A 2 13.86 3.23 11.66
N GLY A 3 13.50 4.13 12.36
CA GLY A 3 12.15 4.65 12.40
C GLY A 3 11.80 5.60 11.29
N PHE A 4 12.67 5.73 10.30
CA PHE A 4 12.51 6.75 9.29
C PHE A 4 11.21 6.69 8.53
N PHE A 5 10.73 5.51 8.21
CA PHE A 5 9.48 5.40 7.47
C PHE A 5 8.27 5.16 8.35
N GLU A 6 8.45 5.03 9.64
CA GLU A 6 7.32 4.84 10.52
C GLU A 6 6.52 6.12 10.61
N GLY A 7 5.23 6.00 10.60
CA GLY A 7 4.37 7.17 10.68
C GLY A 7 4.04 7.81 9.35
N LEU A 8 4.64 7.33 8.26
CA LEU A 8 4.22 7.83 6.96
C LEU A 8 2.79 7.43 6.70
N GLU A 9 2.02 8.39 6.21
CA GLU A 9 0.62 8.16 5.91
C GLU A 9 0.43 7.89 4.44
N LEU A 10 -0.48 6.99 4.13
CA LEU A 10 -0.88 6.72 2.77
C LEU A 10 -2.34 7.10 2.66
N PRO A 11 -2.65 8.32 2.21
CA PRO A 11 -4.05 8.72 2.08
C PRO A 11 -4.63 8.11 0.82
N VAL A 12 -5.74 7.42 0.96
CA VAL A 12 -6.42 6.79 -0.16
C VAL A 12 -7.60 7.66 -0.52
N ASP A 13 -7.59 8.21 -1.71
CA ASP A 13 -8.62 9.16 -2.14
C ASP A 13 -9.38 8.72 -3.39
N ARG A 14 -9.22 7.48 -3.81
CA ARG A 14 -9.90 6.98 -5.01
C ARG A 14 -10.10 5.47 -4.88
N ASP A 15 -10.90 4.91 -5.79
CA ASP A 15 -11.28 3.50 -5.72
C ASP A 15 -10.20 2.55 -6.22
N TRP A 16 -9.19 3.05 -6.91
CA TRP A 16 -8.09 2.23 -7.38
C TRP A 16 -6.85 3.09 -7.47
N MET A 17 -5.81 2.70 -6.73
CA MET A 17 -4.59 3.48 -6.67
C MET A 17 -3.41 2.54 -6.72
N VAL A 18 -2.58 2.69 -7.74
CA VAL A 18 -1.37 1.89 -7.88
C VAL A 18 -0.22 2.59 -7.17
N VAL A 19 0.48 1.84 -6.34
CA VAL A 19 1.63 2.35 -5.60
C VAL A 19 2.86 1.65 -6.15
N GLY A 20 3.88 2.39 -6.48
CA GLY A 20 5.08 1.80 -7.00
C GLY A 20 6.15 2.81 -7.33
N ARG A 21 7.25 2.32 -7.88
CA ARG A 21 8.41 3.12 -8.22
C ARG A 21 8.39 3.58 -9.68
N GLY A 22 7.49 3.06 -10.47
CA GLY A 22 7.43 3.36 -11.89
C GLY A 22 6.57 4.57 -12.21
N ARG A 23 6.75 5.10 -13.40
CA ARG A 23 6.04 6.30 -13.82
C ARG A 23 4.52 6.14 -13.89
N GLY A 24 4.06 4.92 -14.11
CA GLY A 24 2.62 4.70 -14.19
C GLY A 24 1.92 4.57 -12.84
N ALA A 25 2.66 4.66 -11.75
CA ALA A 25 2.04 4.56 -10.44
C ALA A 25 1.29 5.84 -10.11
N ASP A 26 0.13 5.68 -9.46
CA ASP A 26 -0.63 6.83 -8.98
C ASP A 26 0.06 7.47 -7.80
N LEU A 27 0.69 6.66 -6.95
CA LEU A 27 1.55 7.15 -5.89
C LEU A 27 2.95 6.63 -6.17
N LEU A 28 3.83 7.53 -6.54
CA LEU A 28 5.19 7.16 -6.90
C LEU A 28 6.09 7.26 -5.68
N ILE A 29 6.74 6.15 -5.37
CA ILE A 29 7.66 6.06 -4.24
C ILE A 29 9.00 5.56 -4.74
N THR A 30 10.06 6.29 -4.45
CA THR A 30 11.36 6.01 -5.04
C THR A 30 12.25 5.09 -4.20
N GLU A 31 11.67 4.37 -3.28
CA GLU A 31 12.41 3.42 -2.43
C GLU A 31 12.86 2.23 -3.28
N PRO A 32 14.16 1.87 -3.28
CA PRO A 32 14.68 0.84 -4.20
C PRO A 32 14.08 -0.54 -4.05
N THR A 33 13.55 -0.90 -2.89
CA THR A 33 12.98 -2.23 -2.69
C THR A 33 11.53 -2.33 -3.17
N ILE A 34 10.97 -1.23 -3.67
CA ILE A 34 9.62 -1.20 -4.20
C ILE A 34 9.66 -1.43 -5.70
N SER A 35 8.81 -2.34 -6.18
CA SER A 35 8.70 -2.63 -7.61
C SER A 35 8.00 -1.49 -8.35
N ARG A 36 8.13 -1.45 -9.66
CA ARG A 36 7.53 -0.39 -10.47
C ARG A 36 6.03 -0.29 -10.26
N ALA A 37 5.33 -1.41 -10.33
CA ALA A 37 3.93 -1.50 -9.95
C ALA A 37 3.90 -2.51 -8.83
N HIS A 38 3.92 -2.04 -7.59
CA HIS A 38 4.11 -2.92 -6.45
C HIS A 38 2.80 -3.46 -5.92
N ALA A 39 1.86 -2.59 -5.68
CA ALA A 39 0.58 -2.98 -5.12
C ALA A 39 -0.48 -2.00 -5.54
N ALA A 40 -1.72 -2.40 -5.46
CA ALA A 40 -2.85 -1.52 -5.71
C ALA A 40 -3.75 -1.52 -4.51
N ILE A 41 -4.27 -0.35 -4.17
CA ILE A 41 -5.30 -0.21 -3.16
C ILE A 41 -6.58 0.04 -3.90
N GLY A 42 -7.57 -0.80 -3.66
CA GLY A 42 -8.85 -0.74 -4.34
C GLY A 42 -10.02 -0.75 -3.40
N PHE A 43 -11.18 -0.43 -3.92
CA PHE A 43 -12.44 -0.48 -3.17
C PHE A 43 -13.39 -1.35 -3.99
N ASP A 44 -13.96 -2.37 -3.37
CA ASP A 44 -14.80 -3.32 -4.09
C ASP A 44 -16.30 -3.06 -3.92
N GLY A 45 -16.65 -1.92 -3.39
CA GLY A 45 -18.04 -1.57 -3.12
C GLY A 45 -18.45 -1.76 -1.68
N GLU A 46 -17.66 -2.52 -0.93
CA GLU A 46 -17.92 -2.76 0.49
C GLU A 46 -16.72 -2.42 1.36
N GLU A 47 -15.52 -2.76 0.91
CA GLU A 47 -14.35 -2.49 1.71
C GLU A 47 -13.16 -2.18 0.83
N PHE A 48 -12.20 -1.51 1.40
CA PHE A 48 -10.92 -1.28 0.75
C PHE A 48 -10.04 -2.51 0.92
N PHE A 49 -9.13 -2.72 -0.02
CA PHE A 49 -8.19 -3.83 0.03
C PHE A 49 -6.88 -3.40 -0.62
N VAL A 50 -5.81 -4.13 -0.33
CA VAL A 50 -4.56 -3.99 -1.03
C VAL A 50 -4.26 -5.29 -1.73
N GLU A 51 -3.77 -5.19 -2.96
CA GLU A 51 -3.44 -6.36 -3.77
C GLU A 51 -2.02 -6.23 -4.29
N ASP A 52 -1.21 -7.27 -4.11
CA ASP A 52 0.15 -7.27 -4.63
C ASP A 52 0.09 -7.48 -6.13
N LEU A 53 0.85 -6.69 -6.88
CA LEU A 53 0.84 -6.75 -8.33
C LEU A 53 2.04 -7.52 -8.88
N GLY A 54 2.42 -8.59 -8.21
CA GLY A 54 3.55 -9.40 -8.64
C GLY A 54 4.89 -8.80 -8.26
N SER A 55 4.93 -8.13 -7.12
CA SER A 55 6.15 -7.45 -6.69
C SER A 55 7.27 -8.43 -6.35
N THR A 56 8.49 -7.94 -6.44
CA THR A 56 9.65 -8.75 -6.10
C THR A 56 9.70 -9.05 -4.60
N ASN A 57 9.40 -8.07 -3.77
CA ASN A 57 9.58 -8.21 -2.33
C ASN A 57 8.30 -8.43 -1.54
N GLY A 58 7.15 -8.40 -2.22
CA GLY A 58 5.88 -8.72 -1.58
C GLY A 58 5.24 -7.53 -0.90
N THR A 59 4.00 -7.75 -0.48
CA THR A 59 3.18 -6.77 0.23
C THR A 59 2.64 -7.43 1.49
N ALA A 60 2.81 -6.79 2.62
CA ALA A 60 2.33 -7.30 3.90
C ALA A 60 1.42 -6.28 4.56
N VAL A 61 0.43 -6.76 5.30
CA VAL A 61 -0.47 -5.91 6.09
C VAL A 61 -0.37 -6.38 7.53
N ASN A 62 0.01 -5.48 8.40
CA ASN A 62 0.20 -5.77 9.81
C ASN A 62 1.09 -7.00 10.02
N GLY A 63 2.13 -7.11 9.19
CA GLY A 63 3.11 -8.18 9.28
C GLY A 63 2.76 -9.46 8.56
N LYS A 64 1.59 -9.54 7.91
CA LYS A 64 1.18 -10.75 7.21
C LYS A 64 1.24 -10.53 5.72
N ARG A 65 2.03 -11.35 5.05
CA ARG A 65 2.22 -11.26 3.61
C ARG A 65 1.18 -12.09 2.90
N LYS A 66 0.36 -11.46 2.09
CA LYS A 66 -0.70 -12.12 1.32
C LYS A 66 -0.86 -11.44 -0.03
N PRO A 67 -1.39 -12.16 -1.03
CA PRO A 67 -1.63 -11.54 -2.33
C PRO A 67 -2.68 -10.44 -2.27
N ARG A 68 -3.64 -10.55 -1.38
CA ARG A 68 -4.71 -9.57 -1.25
C ARG A 68 -5.21 -9.58 0.19
N THR A 69 -5.41 -8.40 0.76
CA THR A 69 -5.84 -8.28 2.15
C THR A 69 -6.80 -7.11 2.28
N ALA A 70 -7.91 -7.32 2.99
CA ALA A 70 -8.83 -6.23 3.30
C ALA A 70 -8.14 -5.23 4.24
N LEU A 71 -8.46 -3.97 4.08
CA LEU A 71 -7.82 -2.89 4.82
C LEU A 71 -8.79 -2.16 5.73
N ASN A 72 -8.29 -1.74 6.88
CA ASN A 72 -8.97 -0.81 7.77
C ASN A 72 -8.06 0.36 8.03
N THR A 73 -8.64 1.51 8.34
CA THR A 73 -7.85 2.68 8.70
C THR A 73 -6.95 2.34 9.88
N GLY A 74 -5.72 2.75 9.79
CA GLY A 74 -4.74 2.46 10.82
C GLY A 74 -3.90 1.23 10.54
N ASP A 75 -4.26 0.43 9.53
CA ASP A 75 -3.45 -0.72 9.17
C ASP A 75 -2.10 -0.28 8.64
N GLU A 76 -1.08 -1.07 8.94
CA GLU A 76 0.25 -0.81 8.43
C GLU A 76 0.51 -1.71 7.23
N ILE A 77 0.85 -1.09 6.11
CA ILE A 77 1.23 -1.81 4.90
C ILE A 77 2.73 -1.75 4.75
N GLN A 78 3.34 -2.87 4.44
CA GLN A 78 4.76 -2.91 4.14
C GLN A 78 4.95 -3.30 2.68
N LEU A 79 5.65 -2.46 1.95
CA LEU A 79 5.99 -2.66 0.54
C LEU A 79 7.51 -2.68 0.47
N GLY A 80 8.09 -3.85 0.21
CA GLY A 80 9.54 -3.96 0.31
C GLY A 80 9.98 -3.60 1.72
N LYS A 81 10.83 -2.59 1.86
CA LYS A 81 11.28 -2.13 3.17
C LYS A 81 10.48 -0.95 3.69
N LEU A 82 9.56 -0.43 2.90
CA LEU A 82 8.82 0.75 3.29
C LEU A 82 7.57 0.35 4.06
N ARG A 83 7.32 1.05 5.16
CA ARG A 83 6.11 0.86 5.96
C ARG A 83 5.28 2.12 5.94
N LEU A 84 4.01 1.96 5.67
CA LEU A 84 3.07 3.06 5.58
C LEU A 84 1.85 2.75 6.42
N ARG A 85 1.29 3.77 7.04
CA ARG A 85 0.02 3.62 7.74
C ARG A 85 -1.08 4.12 6.83
N VAL A 86 -2.10 3.34 6.66
CA VAL A 86 -3.17 3.64 5.72
C VAL A 86 -4.23 4.50 6.38
N THR A 87 -4.65 5.54 5.69
CA THR A 87 -5.79 6.35 6.10
C THR A 87 -6.84 6.23 5.01
N LEU A 88 -7.96 5.62 5.33
CA LEU A 88 -9.02 5.39 4.37
C LEU A 88 -10.10 6.45 4.55
N PRO A 89 -10.81 6.81 3.46
CA PRO A 89 -11.90 7.75 3.60
C PRO A 89 -13.03 7.12 4.38
N SER A 90 -13.81 7.95 5.04
CA SER A 90 -15.00 7.47 5.72
C SER A 90 -16.00 7.00 4.69
N VAL A 91 -16.53 5.81 4.90
CA VAL A 91 -17.54 5.24 4.02
C VAL A 91 -18.84 5.19 4.78
N ARG A 92 -19.87 5.78 4.22
CA ARG A 92 -21.14 5.83 4.90
C ARG A 92 -22.24 5.33 4.04
#